data_c39288560efeaabfda593ba510e56f0b
#
_entry.id   c39288560efeaabfda593ba510e56f0b
#
_cell.length_a   1.000
_cell.length_b   1.000
_cell.length_c   1.000
_cell.angle_alpha   90.00
_cell.angle_beta   90.00
_cell.angle_gamma   90.00
#
_symmetry.space_group_name_H-M   'P 1'
#
loop_
_entity.id
_entity.type
_entity.pdbx_description
1 polymer ?
#
loop_
_entity_poly.entity_id
_entity_poly.type
_entity_poly.pdbx_seq_one_letter_code
_entity_poly.pdbx_strand_id
1 'polypeptide(L)'
;MEWVDQMTTRPGSFLIEDFRIEELQEDIKWARSRWALNKNVPTGKRLTFVLKGEKETEGVTVELHYDLYDHIPVIRKSMEVTNNTPQSIDIDAFQLEYLAFAEPESPGGGDPSKFRLPNIHVESDYACGGEFTERETDITEKWVADPEYTSQRNYPLLTPCILDVSPKLGPDYTLAAGQKFKSFSVYEMPFDSDDRERKGLFKRRLHYTVAPWATENPIFMHLTSSDPDVIRTAINQCATVGYEMVIISFGSGLNAEDISEENIVKYKSLVDYARNKGVELGCYSLLSSRWISDEVDVINPKTGKRGGMRFGSAPCLCSDWGYEYFHHIRTFFERTGMRCFEHDGSYPGDVCASTH
;
A
#
# COMPACT_ATOMS: atom_id res chain seq x y z
N MET A 1 -13.67 18.78 -31.89
CA MET A 1 -13.27 17.36 -31.95
C MET A 1 -12.21 17.06 -33.00
N GLU A 2 -11.88 17.99 -33.84
CA GLU A 2 -10.86 17.80 -34.91
C GLU A 2 -9.46 17.42 -34.39
N TRP A 3 -9.08 17.86 -33.18
CA TRP A 3 -7.79 17.51 -32.57
C TRP A 3 -7.72 16.04 -32.12
N VAL A 4 -8.83 15.42 -31.75
CA VAL A 4 -8.86 14.00 -31.35
C VAL A 4 -8.54 13.11 -32.55
N ASP A 5 -9.04 13.48 -33.74
CA ASP A 5 -8.80 12.74 -35.00
C ASP A 5 -7.34 12.84 -35.48
N GLN A 6 -6.56 13.76 -34.88
CA GLN A 6 -5.13 13.97 -35.18
C GLN A 6 -4.21 13.25 -34.17
N MET A 7 -4.77 12.68 -33.10
CA MET A 7 -3.98 11.92 -32.13
C MET A 7 -3.48 10.61 -32.77
N THR A 8 -2.20 10.38 -32.62
CA THR A 8 -1.54 9.17 -33.14
C THR A 8 -0.91 8.38 -31.99
N THR A 9 -0.92 7.06 -32.13
CA THR A 9 -0.23 6.17 -31.20
C THR A 9 1.28 6.39 -31.27
N ARG A 10 1.93 6.55 -30.12
CA ARG A 10 3.40 6.61 -30.05
C ARG A 10 3.99 5.27 -30.48
N PRO A 11 5.12 5.24 -31.20
CA PRO A 11 5.81 3.98 -31.51
C PRO A 11 6.13 3.19 -30.24
N GLY A 12 5.82 1.89 -30.24
CA GLY A 12 6.01 1.02 -29.08
C GLY A 12 4.90 1.04 -28.05
N SER A 13 3.85 1.85 -28.25
CA SER A 13 2.67 1.80 -27.37
C SER A 13 1.95 0.46 -27.48
N PHE A 14 1.42 0.00 -26.37
CA PHE A 14 0.46 -1.10 -26.36
C PHE A 14 -0.84 -0.68 -27.02
N LEU A 15 -1.46 -1.57 -27.78
CA LEU A 15 -2.73 -1.32 -28.48
C LEU A 15 -3.89 -1.92 -27.72
N ILE A 16 -5.02 -1.22 -27.65
CA ILE A 16 -6.26 -1.73 -27.08
C ILE A 16 -6.76 -2.86 -27.98
N GLU A 17 -6.83 -4.07 -27.44
CA GLU A 17 -7.36 -5.26 -28.10
C GLU A 17 -8.84 -5.48 -27.74
N ASP A 18 -9.18 -5.28 -26.45
CA ASP A 18 -10.53 -5.52 -25.94
C ASP A 18 -10.80 -4.66 -24.70
N PHE A 19 -12.06 -4.62 -24.28
CA PHE A 19 -12.46 -4.06 -22.99
C PHE A 19 -13.62 -4.86 -22.41
N ARG A 20 -13.74 -4.85 -21.06
CA ARG A 20 -14.85 -5.46 -20.36
C ARG A 20 -15.31 -4.60 -19.19
N ILE A 21 -16.60 -4.69 -18.89
CA ILE A 21 -17.21 -4.03 -17.73
C ILE A 21 -17.79 -5.11 -16.82
N GLU A 22 -17.36 -5.10 -15.57
CA GLU A 22 -17.73 -6.11 -14.59
C GLU A 22 -18.19 -5.45 -13.27
N GLU A 23 -18.84 -6.23 -12.42
CA GLU A 23 -19.12 -5.78 -11.05
C GLU A 23 -17.80 -5.66 -10.29
N LEU A 24 -17.69 -4.61 -9.48
CA LEU A 24 -16.54 -4.41 -8.59
C LEU A 24 -16.38 -5.63 -7.66
N GLN A 25 -15.17 -6.13 -7.57
CA GLN A 25 -14.80 -7.19 -6.65
C GLN A 25 -13.96 -6.61 -5.51
N GLU A 26 -14.15 -7.13 -4.31
CA GLU A 26 -13.33 -6.78 -3.15
C GLU A 26 -11.94 -7.42 -3.31
N ASP A 27 -10.91 -6.63 -3.48
CA ASP A 27 -9.53 -7.13 -3.63
C ASP A 27 -8.94 -7.62 -2.32
N ILE A 28 -9.26 -6.94 -1.22
CA ILE A 28 -8.76 -7.28 0.12
C ILE A 28 -9.90 -7.82 0.95
N LYS A 29 -9.84 -9.12 1.21
CA LYS A 29 -10.77 -9.78 2.14
C LYS A 29 -10.31 -9.51 3.57
N TRP A 30 -11.00 -8.65 4.29
CA TRP A 30 -10.72 -8.37 5.68
C TRP A 30 -11.85 -8.85 6.58
N ALA A 31 -11.51 -9.17 7.82
CA ALA A 31 -12.50 -9.60 8.79
C ALA A 31 -13.19 -8.38 9.41
N ARG A 32 -14.48 -8.26 9.19
CA ARG A 32 -15.31 -7.18 9.73
C ARG A 32 -15.47 -7.35 11.22
N SER A 33 -14.73 -6.56 11.97
CA SER A 33 -14.70 -6.58 13.43
C SER A 33 -16.03 -6.09 14.00
N ARG A 34 -16.32 -6.45 15.26
CA ARG A 34 -17.57 -6.03 15.92
C ARG A 34 -17.68 -4.51 16.10
N TRP A 35 -16.55 -3.81 16.25
CA TRP A 35 -16.47 -2.35 16.38
C TRP A 35 -16.52 -1.62 15.04
N ALA A 36 -16.35 -2.31 13.91
CA ALA A 36 -16.41 -1.68 12.60
C ALA A 36 -17.84 -1.21 12.31
N LEU A 37 -17.99 0.10 12.10
CA LEU A 37 -19.29 0.70 11.74
C LEU A 37 -19.68 0.31 10.32
N ASN A 38 -18.74 0.32 9.39
CA ASN A 38 -18.98 -0.14 8.03
C ASN A 38 -18.61 -1.62 7.88
N LYS A 39 -19.61 -2.44 7.63
CA LYS A 39 -19.47 -3.87 7.38
C LYS A 39 -19.79 -4.26 5.94
N ASN A 40 -20.10 -3.29 5.11
CA ASN A 40 -20.48 -3.52 3.73
C ASN A 40 -19.25 -3.72 2.85
N VAL A 41 -19.41 -4.59 1.85
CA VAL A 41 -18.47 -4.65 0.73
C VAL A 41 -18.78 -3.47 -0.18
N PRO A 42 -17.80 -2.69 -0.60
CA PRO A 42 -18.05 -1.61 -1.54
C PRO A 42 -18.57 -2.18 -2.87
N THR A 43 -19.56 -1.52 -3.44
CA THR A 43 -20.14 -1.85 -4.75
C THR A 43 -19.69 -0.85 -5.80
N GLY A 44 -19.81 -1.21 -7.07
CA GLY A 44 -19.42 -0.38 -8.18
C GLY A 44 -19.16 -1.17 -9.46
N LYS A 45 -18.48 -0.56 -10.39
CA LYS A 45 -18.12 -1.19 -11.66
C LYS A 45 -16.61 -1.12 -11.89
N ARG A 46 -16.09 -2.19 -12.48
CA ARG A 46 -14.72 -2.25 -13.03
C ARG A 46 -14.77 -2.18 -14.54
N LEU A 47 -14.07 -1.22 -15.12
CA LEU A 47 -13.72 -1.19 -16.53
C LEU A 47 -12.30 -1.70 -16.68
N THR A 48 -12.10 -2.73 -17.48
CA THR A 48 -10.76 -3.25 -17.81
C THR A 48 -10.50 -3.05 -19.30
N PHE A 49 -9.41 -2.39 -19.63
CA PHE A 49 -8.86 -2.42 -20.98
C PHE A 49 -7.80 -3.51 -21.08
N VAL A 50 -7.89 -4.32 -22.11
CA VAL A 50 -6.87 -5.31 -22.47
C VAL A 50 -6.00 -4.73 -23.55
N LEU A 51 -4.72 -4.57 -23.27
CA LEU A 51 -3.74 -3.95 -24.12
C LEU A 51 -2.71 -5.01 -24.55
N LYS A 52 -2.38 -5.03 -25.82
CA LYS A 52 -1.44 -5.98 -26.41
C LYS A 52 -0.18 -5.27 -26.88
N GLY A 53 0.95 -5.86 -26.55
CA GLY A 53 2.25 -5.43 -27.04
C GLY A 53 2.47 -5.81 -28.48
N GLU A 54 3.21 -4.98 -29.20
CA GLU A 54 3.65 -5.24 -30.58
C GLU A 54 5.19 -5.17 -30.68
N LYS A 55 5.74 -5.79 -31.70
CA LYS A 55 7.19 -5.79 -32.00
C LYS A 55 8.02 -6.27 -30.82
N GLU A 56 8.76 -5.37 -30.17
CA GLU A 56 9.65 -5.67 -29.05
C GLU A 56 8.90 -6.15 -27.79
N THR A 57 7.61 -5.79 -27.67
CA THR A 57 6.74 -6.19 -26.57
C THR A 57 5.73 -7.26 -26.98
N GLU A 58 5.89 -7.89 -28.17
CA GLU A 58 5.01 -8.97 -28.62
C GLU A 58 4.98 -10.12 -27.61
N GLY A 59 3.77 -10.58 -27.29
CA GLY A 59 3.56 -11.60 -26.25
C GLY A 59 3.41 -11.06 -24.84
N VAL A 60 3.49 -9.73 -24.67
CA VAL A 60 3.15 -9.09 -23.39
C VAL A 60 1.74 -8.53 -23.45
N THR A 61 0.93 -8.83 -22.45
CA THR A 61 -0.43 -8.28 -22.29
C THR A 61 -0.48 -7.42 -21.03
N VAL A 62 -1.13 -6.24 -21.14
CA VAL A 62 -1.37 -5.36 -20.00
C VAL A 62 -2.87 -5.21 -19.82
N GLU A 63 -3.38 -5.51 -18.63
CA GLU A 63 -4.75 -5.18 -18.23
C GLU A 63 -4.72 -3.91 -17.39
N LEU A 64 -5.42 -2.88 -17.84
CA LEU A 64 -5.56 -1.63 -17.11
C LEU A 64 -6.97 -1.55 -16.53
N HIS A 65 -7.05 -1.50 -15.21
CA HIS A 65 -8.32 -1.53 -14.47
C HIS A 65 -8.67 -0.14 -13.96
N TYR A 66 -9.93 0.26 -14.17
CA TYR A 66 -10.56 1.44 -13.59
C TYR A 66 -11.77 1.01 -12.79
N ASP A 67 -11.74 1.22 -11.48
CA ASP A 67 -12.84 0.92 -10.59
C ASP A 67 -13.58 2.22 -10.22
N LEU A 68 -14.88 2.23 -10.43
CA LEU A 68 -15.79 3.28 -10.01
C LEU A 68 -16.63 2.76 -8.86
N TYR A 69 -16.58 3.45 -7.73
CA TYR A 69 -17.33 3.09 -6.53
C TYR A 69 -18.69 3.75 -6.51
N ASP A 70 -19.72 3.01 -6.08
CA ASP A 70 -21.06 3.57 -5.92
C ASP A 70 -21.09 4.63 -4.81
N HIS A 71 -21.83 5.70 -5.06
CA HIS A 71 -22.10 6.77 -4.10
C HIS A 71 -20.89 7.61 -3.65
N ILE A 72 -19.74 7.45 -4.25
CA ILE A 72 -18.54 8.26 -3.99
C ILE A 72 -17.79 8.54 -5.31
N PRO A 73 -17.35 9.77 -5.57
CA PRO A 73 -16.66 10.11 -6.82
C PRO A 73 -15.18 9.70 -6.76
N VAL A 74 -14.92 8.42 -6.65
CA VAL A 74 -13.58 7.84 -6.60
C VAL A 74 -13.36 6.96 -7.80
N ILE A 75 -12.24 7.16 -8.47
CA ILE A 75 -11.69 6.26 -9.46
C ILE A 75 -10.47 5.60 -8.83
N ARG A 76 -10.43 4.27 -8.84
CA ARG A 76 -9.22 3.51 -8.53
C ARG A 76 -8.64 2.97 -9.82
N LYS A 77 -7.36 3.15 -10.03
CA LYS A 77 -6.62 2.64 -11.18
C LYS A 77 -5.57 1.65 -10.73
N SER A 78 -5.44 0.53 -11.44
CA SER A 78 -4.39 -0.47 -11.23
C SER A 78 -4.04 -1.15 -12.56
N MET A 79 -2.92 -1.86 -12.59
CA MET A 79 -2.40 -2.52 -13.79
C MET A 79 -1.94 -3.94 -13.48
N GLU A 80 -2.20 -4.85 -14.40
CA GLU A 80 -1.64 -6.20 -14.38
C GLU A 80 -0.88 -6.47 -15.69
N VAL A 81 0.37 -6.89 -15.60
CA VAL A 81 1.21 -7.26 -16.75
C VAL A 81 1.35 -8.78 -16.79
N THR A 82 1.02 -9.40 -17.91
CA THR A 82 1.19 -10.84 -18.13
C THR A 82 2.26 -11.08 -19.17
N ASN A 83 3.24 -11.90 -18.82
CA ASN A 83 4.28 -12.33 -19.75
C ASN A 83 3.86 -13.64 -20.45
N ASN A 84 3.35 -13.54 -21.67
CA ASN A 84 3.00 -14.70 -22.51
C ASN A 84 4.15 -15.10 -23.45
N THR A 85 5.34 -14.51 -23.30
CA THR A 85 6.53 -14.92 -24.07
C THR A 85 7.15 -16.18 -23.49
N PRO A 86 7.95 -16.91 -24.25
CA PRO A 86 8.67 -18.08 -23.74
C PRO A 86 9.89 -17.75 -22.86
N GLN A 87 10.21 -16.46 -22.70
CA GLN A 87 11.39 -15.97 -21.95
C GLN A 87 10.94 -15.08 -20.79
N SER A 88 11.82 -14.87 -19.83
CA SER A 88 11.63 -13.85 -18.81
C SER A 88 11.74 -12.45 -19.41
N ILE A 89 10.98 -11.51 -18.86
CA ILE A 89 11.06 -10.07 -19.15
C ILE A 89 11.34 -9.30 -17.86
N ASP A 90 12.01 -8.19 -17.96
CA ASP A 90 12.28 -7.33 -16.81
C ASP A 90 11.33 -6.11 -16.81
N ILE A 91 10.85 -5.78 -15.64
CA ILE A 91 10.04 -4.58 -15.37
C ILE A 91 10.89 -3.67 -14.49
N ASP A 92 11.65 -2.77 -15.10
CA ASP A 92 12.58 -1.88 -14.40
C ASP A 92 11.85 -0.76 -13.67
N ALA A 93 10.84 -0.20 -14.31
CA ALA A 93 10.02 0.89 -13.77
C ALA A 93 8.65 0.93 -14.43
N PHE A 94 7.70 1.59 -13.78
CA PHE A 94 6.40 1.93 -14.37
C PHE A 94 5.85 3.23 -13.79
N GLN A 95 4.98 3.88 -14.56
CA GLN A 95 4.12 4.96 -14.10
C GLN A 95 2.67 4.46 -14.17
N LEU A 96 1.99 4.44 -13.03
CA LEU A 96 0.59 4.02 -13.00
C LEU A 96 -0.32 5.15 -13.46
N GLU A 97 0.05 6.40 -13.16
CA GLU A 97 -0.62 7.58 -13.65
C GLU A 97 0.36 8.61 -14.17
N TYR A 98 0.03 9.20 -15.31
CA TYR A 98 0.71 10.37 -15.85
C TYR A 98 -0.35 11.22 -16.56
N LEU A 99 -0.99 12.10 -15.80
CA LEU A 99 -2.20 12.78 -16.22
C LEU A 99 -2.08 14.29 -16.11
N ALA A 100 -2.30 14.98 -17.22
CA ALA A 100 -2.34 16.43 -17.28
C ALA A 100 -3.70 16.97 -16.82
N PHE A 101 -3.67 17.90 -15.90
CA PHE A 101 -4.84 18.63 -15.41
C PHE A 101 -4.87 20.06 -15.92
N ALA A 102 -6.06 20.64 -15.97
CA ALA A 102 -6.20 22.07 -16.20
C ALA A 102 -5.48 22.83 -15.06
N GLU A 103 -4.64 23.76 -15.45
CA GLU A 103 -3.91 24.63 -14.51
C GLU A 103 -4.90 25.42 -13.64
N PRO A 104 -4.82 25.30 -12.30
CA PRO A 104 -5.43 26.30 -11.44
C PRO A 104 -4.71 27.64 -11.64
N GLU A 105 -5.36 28.75 -11.37
CA GLU A 105 -4.71 30.06 -11.50
C GLU A 105 -3.44 30.11 -10.65
N SER A 106 -2.28 30.19 -11.31
CA SER A 106 -0.97 30.28 -10.67
C SER A 106 -0.39 31.68 -10.77
N PRO A 107 0.50 32.09 -9.86
CA PRO A 107 1.19 33.37 -9.96
C PRO A 107 2.16 33.38 -11.15
N GLY A 108 2.47 34.57 -11.70
CA GLY A 108 3.42 34.72 -12.79
C GLY A 108 4.85 34.28 -12.47
N GLY A 109 5.21 34.16 -11.19
CA GLY A 109 6.49 33.65 -10.69
C GLY A 109 6.37 33.29 -9.20
N GLY A 110 7.47 32.81 -8.61
CA GLY A 110 7.53 32.42 -7.21
C GLY A 110 7.99 30.96 -7.02
N ASP A 111 7.88 30.49 -5.80
CA ASP A 111 8.25 29.13 -5.42
C ASP A 111 7.14 28.14 -5.85
N PRO A 112 7.39 27.19 -6.78
CA PRO A 112 6.41 26.25 -7.28
C PRO A 112 5.77 25.37 -6.19
N SER A 113 6.49 25.10 -5.11
CA SER A 113 5.97 24.30 -3.98
C SER A 113 4.78 24.95 -3.26
N LYS A 114 4.56 26.25 -3.50
CA LYS A 114 3.46 27.03 -2.94
C LYS A 114 2.33 27.29 -3.93
N PHE A 115 2.43 26.78 -5.14
CA PHE A 115 1.41 26.96 -6.14
C PHE A 115 0.19 26.10 -5.80
N ARG A 116 -0.98 26.60 -6.21
CA ARG A 116 -2.23 25.85 -6.02
C ARG A 116 -2.23 24.63 -6.92
N LEU A 117 -2.43 23.47 -6.33
CA LEU A 117 -2.61 22.21 -7.05
C LEU A 117 -4.06 22.05 -7.56
N PRO A 118 -4.27 21.22 -8.57
CA PRO A 118 -5.62 20.82 -8.99
C PRO A 118 -6.47 20.33 -7.83
N ASN A 119 -7.78 20.56 -7.90
CA ASN A 119 -8.70 20.27 -6.81
C ASN A 119 -9.14 18.80 -6.78
N ILE A 120 -8.18 17.93 -6.60
CA ILE A 120 -8.33 16.47 -6.51
C ILE A 120 -7.54 15.93 -5.33
N HIS A 121 -8.04 14.88 -4.70
CA HIS A 121 -7.29 14.09 -3.75
C HIS A 121 -6.76 12.83 -4.43
N VAL A 122 -5.51 12.53 -4.22
CA VAL A 122 -4.83 11.35 -4.76
C VAL A 122 -4.16 10.61 -3.62
N GLU A 123 -4.31 9.31 -3.59
CA GLU A 123 -3.63 8.39 -2.66
C GLU A 123 -3.25 7.11 -3.39
N SER A 124 -2.18 6.46 -2.97
CA SER A 124 -1.85 5.10 -3.40
C SER A 124 -1.85 4.13 -2.23
N ASP A 125 -2.05 2.84 -2.52
CA ASP A 125 -1.90 1.77 -1.53
C ASP A 125 -0.43 1.29 -1.40
N TYR A 126 0.50 2.00 -2.05
CA TYR A 126 1.94 1.82 -1.94
C TYR A 126 2.61 2.87 -1.03
N ALA A 127 1.88 3.87 -0.56
CA ALA A 127 2.42 4.87 0.36
C ALA A 127 2.87 4.21 1.66
N CYS A 128 4.15 3.92 1.77
CA CYS A 128 4.77 3.46 2.98
C CYS A 128 5.32 4.67 3.73
N GLY A 129 4.58 5.17 4.70
CA GLY A 129 5.06 6.17 5.61
C GLY A 129 6.13 5.56 6.49
N GLY A 130 7.41 5.88 6.26
CA GLY A 130 8.51 5.35 7.04
C GLY A 130 8.48 5.97 8.39
N GLU A 131 8.44 6.95 8.81
CA GLU A 131 8.43 7.60 10.09
C GLU A 131 7.48 8.82 10.08
N PHE A 132 7.54 9.58 11.08
CA PHE A 132 6.61 10.69 11.29
C PHE A 132 7.01 11.98 10.55
N THR A 133 7.91 11.90 9.58
CA THR A 133 8.37 13.07 8.82
C THR A 133 8.25 12.86 7.31
N GLU A 134 7.93 13.92 6.58
CA GLU A 134 7.81 13.92 5.12
C GLU A 134 9.07 13.38 4.39
N ARG A 135 10.25 13.54 4.99
CA ARG A 135 11.50 13.03 4.42
C ARG A 135 11.60 11.52 4.39
N GLU A 136 10.84 10.86 5.22
CA GLU A 136 10.91 9.44 5.50
C GLU A 136 9.72 8.69 4.93
N THR A 137 8.76 9.43 4.39
CA THR A 137 7.65 8.89 3.63
C THR A 137 8.08 8.69 2.18
N ASP A 138 7.85 7.52 1.64
CA ASP A 138 8.03 7.30 0.20
C ASP A 138 6.85 7.92 -0.56
N ILE A 139 7.11 9.04 -1.21
CA ILE A 139 6.10 9.79 -1.94
C ILE A 139 6.00 9.22 -3.34
N THR A 140 4.93 8.52 -3.63
CA THR A 140 4.60 7.98 -4.95
C THR A 140 3.84 8.97 -5.80
N GLU A 141 3.00 9.81 -5.19
CA GLU A 141 2.19 10.81 -5.87
C GLU A 141 2.97 12.13 -5.97
N LYS A 142 3.23 12.58 -7.19
CA LYS A 142 3.98 13.79 -7.46
C LYS A 142 3.20 14.71 -8.39
N TRP A 143 3.28 16.00 -8.12
CA TRP A 143 2.79 17.02 -9.03
C TRP A 143 4.00 17.71 -9.69
N VAL A 144 4.08 17.58 -11.00
CA VAL A 144 5.21 18.11 -11.76
C VAL A 144 4.74 19.11 -12.81
N ALA A 145 5.66 19.98 -13.24
CA ALA A 145 5.37 20.93 -14.31
C ALA A 145 5.23 20.19 -15.66
N ASP A 146 4.33 20.69 -16.52
CA ASP A 146 4.21 20.22 -17.87
C ASP A 146 5.13 21.02 -18.80
N PRO A 147 6.19 20.43 -19.35
CA PRO A 147 7.12 21.12 -20.24
C PRO A 147 6.50 21.51 -21.59
N GLU A 148 5.40 20.87 -21.97
CA GLU A 148 4.69 21.15 -23.22
C GLU A 148 3.60 22.23 -23.06
N TYR A 149 3.26 22.60 -21.83
CA TYR A 149 2.26 23.63 -21.56
C TYR A 149 2.88 25.02 -21.57
N THR A 150 3.14 25.54 -22.76
CA THR A 150 3.86 26.82 -22.98
C THR A 150 2.98 28.06 -22.81
N SER A 151 1.66 27.91 -22.71
CA SER A 151 0.71 29.02 -22.54
C SER A 151 0.28 29.25 -21.09
N GLN A 152 0.92 28.58 -20.12
CA GLN A 152 0.64 28.79 -18.70
C GLN A 152 1.01 30.21 -18.25
N ARG A 153 0.31 30.71 -17.23
CA ARG A 153 0.54 32.06 -16.68
C ARG A 153 1.91 32.21 -15.99
N ASN A 154 2.48 31.13 -15.51
CA ASN A 154 3.78 31.15 -14.85
C ASN A 154 4.91 31.36 -15.86
N TYR A 155 5.65 32.47 -15.79
CA TYR A 155 6.72 32.79 -16.74
C TYR A 155 7.86 31.75 -16.81
N PRO A 156 8.30 31.15 -15.67
CA PRO A 156 9.26 30.06 -15.70
C PRO A 156 8.72 28.72 -16.20
N LEU A 157 7.43 28.60 -16.49
CA LEU A 157 6.73 27.38 -16.92
C LEU A 157 6.82 26.24 -15.90
N LEU A 158 6.68 26.56 -14.62
CA LEU A 158 6.85 25.62 -13.51
C LEU A 158 5.54 25.30 -12.77
N THR A 159 4.37 25.59 -13.37
CA THR A 159 3.09 25.24 -12.74
C THR A 159 2.93 23.73 -12.65
N PRO A 160 2.77 23.16 -11.44
CA PRO A 160 2.66 21.72 -11.25
C PRO A 160 1.24 21.24 -11.61
N CYS A 161 1.05 20.84 -12.85
CA CYS A 161 -0.25 20.43 -13.38
C CYS A 161 -0.29 19.00 -13.96
N ILE A 162 0.83 18.28 -13.94
CA ILE A 162 0.86 16.85 -14.24
C ILE A 162 0.89 16.06 -12.92
N LEU A 163 -0.07 15.16 -12.77
CA LEU A 163 -0.02 14.10 -11.78
C LEU A 163 0.87 12.97 -12.30
N ASP A 164 1.95 12.67 -11.60
CA ASP A 164 2.83 11.52 -11.81
C ASP A 164 2.69 10.58 -10.61
N VAL A 165 2.21 9.37 -10.83
CA VAL A 165 2.14 8.33 -9.81
C VAL A 165 3.02 7.17 -10.22
N SER A 166 4.16 7.08 -9.58
CA SER A 166 5.20 6.10 -9.87
C SER A 166 5.99 5.75 -8.61
N PRO A 167 6.44 4.50 -8.45
CA PRO A 167 7.32 4.16 -7.34
C PRO A 167 8.63 4.95 -7.48
N LYS A 168 9.21 5.31 -6.35
CA LYS A 168 10.49 6.03 -6.33
C LYS A 168 11.64 5.21 -6.88
N LEU A 169 11.57 3.90 -6.68
CA LEU A 169 12.54 2.90 -7.13
C LEU A 169 11.80 1.66 -7.61
N GLY A 170 12.29 1.04 -8.65
CA GLY A 170 11.84 -0.25 -9.11
C GLY A 170 10.47 -0.28 -9.82
N PRO A 171 9.89 -1.48 -9.95
CA PRO A 171 10.10 -2.66 -9.10
C PRO A 171 11.38 -3.47 -9.35
N ASP A 172 12.10 -3.25 -10.45
CA ASP A 172 13.30 -4.01 -10.80
C ASP A 172 13.04 -5.53 -10.69
N TYR A 173 11.96 -5.97 -11.34
CA TYR A 173 11.37 -7.28 -11.17
C TYR A 173 11.45 -8.11 -12.44
N THR A 174 12.08 -9.29 -12.37
CA THR A 174 12.11 -10.26 -13.47
C THR A 174 10.84 -11.10 -13.47
N LEU A 175 10.03 -10.96 -14.49
CA LEU A 175 8.78 -11.66 -14.68
C LEU A 175 8.99 -12.89 -15.59
N ALA A 176 8.95 -14.08 -15.02
CA ALA A 176 9.14 -15.31 -15.76
C ALA A 176 8.00 -15.57 -16.77
N ALA A 177 8.26 -16.48 -17.73
CA ALA A 177 7.24 -16.89 -18.70
C ALA A 177 5.97 -17.40 -18.04
N GLY A 178 4.84 -16.90 -18.48
CA GLY A 178 3.51 -17.24 -17.95
C GLY A 178 3.15 -16.59 -16.60
N GLN A 179 4.03 -15.81 -16.01
CA GLN A 179 3.76 -15.10 -14.75
C GLN A 179 3.08 -13.75 -14.98
N LYS A 180 2.54 -13.22 -13.88
CA LYS A 180 1.85 -11.95 -13.82
C LYS A 180 2.49 -11.04 -12.78
N PHE A 181 2.60 -9.76 -13.11
CA PHE A 181 2.95 -8.68 -12.20
C PHE A 181 1.73 -7.81 -11.97
N LYS A 182 1.41 -7.52 -10.73
CA LYS A 182 0.33 -6.61 -10.35
C LYS A 182 0.91 -5.35 -9.73
N SER A 183 0.52 -4.18 -10.24
CA SER A 183 0.90 -2.89 -9.64
C SER A 183 0.17 -2.65 -8.32
N PHE A 184 0.63 -1.67 -7.57
CA PHE A 184 -0.21 -1.01 -6.57
C PHE A 184 -1.40 -0.31 -7.23
N SER A 185 -2.32 0.25 -6.43
CA SER A 185 -3.45 1.02 -6.93
C SER A 185 -3.30 2.50 -6.59
N VAL A 186 -3.80 3.37 -7.46
CA VAL A 186 -3.99 4.79 -7.17
C VAL A 186 -5.48 5.10 -7.07
N TYR A 187 -5.84 5.92 -6.10
CA TYR A 187 -7.20 6.37 -5.84
C TYR A 187 -7.28 7.88 -6.10
N GLU A 188 -8.16 8.27 -6.97
CA GLU A 188 -8.36 9.64 -7.42
C GLU A 188 -9.78 10.08 -7.08
N MET A 189 -9.89 11.19 -6.35
CA MET A 189 -11.18 11.72 -5.92
C MET A 189 -11.25 13.22 -6.18
N PRO A 190 -11.93 13.67 -7.25
CA PRO A 190 -12.14 15.08 -7.49
C PRO A 190 -13.01 15.70 -6.38
N PHE A 191 -12.61 16.89 -5.93
CA PHE A 191 -13.40 17.66 -4.99
C PHE A 191 -14.35 18.61 -5.73
N ASP A 192 -15.54 18.76 -5.20
CA ASP A 192 -16.57 19.69 -5.68
C ASP A 192 -16.51 21.06 -4.98
N SER A 193 -15.58 21.25 -4.06
CA SER A 193 -15.46 22.46 -3.23
C SER A 193 -14.03 22.67 -2.78
N ASP A 194 -13.67 23.92 -2.50
CA ASP A 194 -12.42 24.31 -1.83
C ASP A 194 -12.55 24.36 -0.30
N ASP A 195 -13.75 24.16 0.24
CA ASP A 195 -13.99 24.17 1.67
C ASP A 195 -13.24 23.03 2.38
N ARG A 196 -12.49 23.40 3.43
CA ARG A 196 -11.61 22.49 4.17
C ARG A 196 -12.38 21.36 4.86
N GLU A 197 -13.52 21.68 5.46
CA GLU A 197 -14.30 20.69 6.21
C GLU A 197 -14.94 19.71 5.22
N ARG A 198 -15.46 20.23 4.11
CA ARG A 198 -16.04 19.41 3.05
C ARG A 198 -15.00 18.44 2.45
N LYS A 199 -13.80 18.90 2.13
CA LYS A 199 -12.68 18.05 1.71
C LYS A 199 -12.33 16.98 2.75
N GLY A 200 -12.29 17.35 4.03
CA GLY A 200 -12.05 16.42 5.13
C GLY A 200 -13.11 15.32 5.23
N LEU A 201 -14.39 15.68 5.06
CA LEU A 201 -15.49 14.72 5.04
C LEU A 201 -15.42 13.77 3.83
N PHE A 202 -15.02 14.27 2.65
CA PHE A 202 -14.83 13.44 1.46
C PHE A 202 -13.70 12.41 1.66
N LYS A 203 -12.54 12.82 2.17
CA LYS A 203 -11.43 11.92 2.50
C LYS A 203 -11.83 10.85 3.51
N ARG A 204 -12.54 11.25 4.58
CA ARG A 204 -13.06 10.29 5.56
C ARG A 204 -14.02 9.30 4.92
N ARG A 205 -14.87 9.74 4.00
CA ARG A 205 -15.78 8.87 3.26
C ARG A 205 -15.04 7.93 2.32
N LEU A 206 -13.96 8.38 1.67
CA LEU A 206 -13.07 7.53 0.88
C LEU A 206 -12.56 6.37 1.73
N HIS A 207 -11.86 6.64 2.81
CA HIS A 207 -11.31 5.59 3.68
C HIS A 207 -12.40 4.70 4.27
N TYR A 208 -13.52 5.28 4.70
CA TYR A 208 -14.66 4.51 5.20
C TYR A 208 -15.25 3.54 4.17
N THR A 209 -15.14 3.86 2.87
CA THR A 209 -15.64 3.03 1.78
C THR A 209 -14.63 1.97 1.36
N VAL A 210 -13.37 2.37 1.07
CA VAL A 210 -12.38 1.49 0.45
C VAL A 210 -11.45 0.81 1.45
N ALA A 211 -11.24 1.40 2.63
CA ALA A 211 -10.34 0.91 3.67
C ALA A 211 -10.89 1.17 5.08
N PRO A 212 -12.10 0.67 5.42
CA PRO A 212 -12.74 1.00 6.70
C PRO A 212 -11.91 0.58 7.92
N TRP A 213 -11.05 -0.43 7.80
CA TRP A 213 -10.11 -0.82 8.85
C TRP A 213 -9.10 0.28 9.21
N ALA A 214 -8.83 1.23 8.32
CA ALA A 214 -7.92 2.35 8.58
C ALA A 214 -8.56 3.48 9.40
N THR A 215 -9.89 3.54 9.49
CA THR A 215 -10.63 4.62 10.15
C THR A 215 -11.22 4.22 11.49
N GLU A 216 -11.27 2.94 11.79
CA GLU A 216 -12.01 2.39 12.92
C GLU A 216 -11.10 1.51 13.78
N ASN A 217 -10.31 2.16 14.62
CA ASN A 217 -9.42 1.46 15.55
C ASN A 217 -10.18 1.00 16.80
N PRO A 218 -9.89 -0.20 17.33
CA PRO A 218 -10.42 -0.64 18.61
C PRO A 218 -9.82 0.17 19.76
N ILE A 219 -10.53 0.27 20.85
CA ILE A 219 -9.93 0.67 22.14
C ILE A 219 -9.21 -0.55 22.69
N PHE A 220 -7.90 -0.44 22.91
CA PHE A 220 -7.08 -1.57 23.28
C PHE A 220 -6.17 -1.32 24.48
N MET A 221 -5.69 -2.41 25.08
CA MET A 221 -4.68 -2.43 26.12
C MET A 221 -3.41 -3.07 25.58
N HIS A 222 -2.25 -2.43 25.76
CA HIS A 222 -0.96 -3.08 25.59
C HIS A 222 -0.60 -3.92 26.83
N LEU A 223 -0.10 -5.13 26.60
CA LEU A 223 0.32 -6.07 27.62
C LEU A 223 1.75 -6.55 27.36
N THR A 224 2.65 -6.35 28.30
CA THR A 224 4.06 -6.76 28.21
C THR A 224 4.33 -8.11 28.89
N SER A 225 3.43 -9.08 28.73
CA SER A 225 3.57 -10.43 29.28
C SER A 225 3.03 -11.48 28.30
N SER A 226 3.73 -12.60 28.20
CA SER A 226 3.29 -13.81 27.48
C SER A 226 2.79 -14.93 28.39
N ASP A 227 2.67 -14.64 29.69
CA ASP A 227 2.10 -15.57 30.67
C ASP A 227 0.59 -15.72 30.46
N PRO A 228 0.07 -16.95 30.27
CA PRO A 228 -1.34 -17.19 29.99
C PRO A 228 -2.30 -16.66 31.07
N ASP A 229 -1.94 -16.68 32.34
CA ASP A 229 -2.82 -16.25 33.43
C ASP A 229 -2.86 -14.71 33.50
N VAL A 230 -1.74 -14.06 33.23
CA VAL A 230 -1.68 -12.59 33.09
C VAL A 230 -2.49 -12.14 31.88
N ILE A 231 -2.38 -12.84 30.73
CA ILE A 231 -3.18 -12.54 29.53
C ILE A 231 -4.68 -12.71 29.82
N ARG A 232 -5.10 -13.79 30.47
CA ARG A 232 -6.51 -13.99 30.85
C ARG A 232 -7.01 -12.89 31.80
N THR A 233 -6.16 -12.45 32.74
CA THR A 233 -6.50 -11.34 33.61
C THR A 233 -6.73 -10.05 32.84
N ALA A 234 -5.83 -9.70 31.92
CA ALA A 234 -5.98 -8.53 31.04
C ALA A 234 -7.24 -8.61 30.17
N ILE A 235 -7.55 -9.79 29.61
CA ILE A 235 -8.78 -10.00 28.85
C ILE A 235 -10.02 -9.74 29.72
N ASN A 236 -10.06 -10.25 30.95
CA ASN A 236 -11.18 -10.04 31.85
C ASN A 236 -11.34 -8.56 32.25
N GLN A 237 -10.23 -7.86 32.48
CA GLN A 237 -10.24 -6.41 32.73
C GLN A 237 -10.77 -5.64 31.54
N CYS A 238 -10.27 -5.92 30.32
CA CYS A 238 -10.77 -5.29 29.08
C CYS A 238 -12.26 -5.53 28.87
N ALA A 239 -12.73 -6.77 29.06
CA ALA A 239 -14.14 -7.11 28.96
C ALA A 239 -15.01 -6.34 29.95
N THR A 240 -14.51 -6.14 31.18
CA THR A 240 -15.23 -5.41 32.24
C THR A 240 -15.37 -3.92 31.95
N VAL A 241 -14.32 -3.29 31.43
CA VAL A 241 -14.32 -1.83 31.15
C VAL A 241 -14.74 -1.46 29.74
N GLY A 242 -15.01 -2.45 28.88
CA GLY A 242 -15.49 -2.23 27.51
C GLY A 242 -14.38 -2.02 26.47
N TYR A 243 -13.14 -2.37 26.78
CA TYR A 243 -12.08 -2.40 25.78
C TYR A 243 -12.31 -3.54 24.79
N GLU A 244 -11.86 -3.35 23.57
CA GLU A 244 -12.18 -4.25 22.47
C GLU A 244 -11.05 -5.21 22.13
N MET A 245 -9.80 -4.88 22.54
CA MET A 245 -8.62 -5.66 22.20
C MET A 245 -7.56 -5.61 23.30
N VAL A 246 -6.78 -6.69 23.39
CA VAL A 246 -5.49 -6.74 24.10
C VAL A 246 -4.41 -7.03 23.07
N ILE A 247 -3.39 -6.19 22.99
CA ILE A 247 -2.19 -6.40 22.17
C ILE A 247 -1.06 -6.87 23.07
N ILE A 248 -0.56 -8.08 22.82
CA ILE A 248 0.63 -8.63 23.50
C ILE A 248 1.84 -7.99 22.83
N SER A 249 2.33 -6.92 23.44
CA SER A 249 3.21 -5.93 22.84
C SER A 249 4.70 -6.27 22.97
N PHE A 250 5.54 -5.35 22.53
CA PHE A 250 6.99 -5.44 22.65
C PHE A 250 7.43 -5.73 24.10
N GLY A 251 8.45 -6.59 24.26
CA GLY A 251 8.97 -6.97 25.58
C GLY A 251 8.15 -8.03 26.32
N SER A 252 7.06 -8.52 25.76
CA SER A 252 6.24 -9.58 26.37
C SER A 252 6.90 -10.96 26.36
N GLY A 253 7.80 -11.21 25.42
CA GLY A 253 8.37 -12.54 25.17
C GLY A 253 7.50 -13.44 24.28
N LEU A 254 6.39 -12.92 23.70
CA LEU A 254 5.68 -13.62 22.66
C LEU A 254 6.57 -13.68 21.39
N ASN A 255 6.65 -14.86 20.77
CA ASN A 255 7.30 -15.04 19.49
C ASN A 255 6.26 -15.46 18.43
N ALA A 256 5.85 -14.53 17.55
CA ALA A 256 4.92 -14.80 16.47
C ALA A 256 5.59 -15.50 15.27
N GLU A 257 6.91 -15.60 15.24
CA GLU A 257 7.66 -16.34 14.23
C GLU A 257 7.76 -17.84 14.57
N ASP A 258 7.44 -18.22 15.79
CA ASP A 258 7.38 -19.62 16.20
C ASP A 258 6.01 -20.23 15.82
N ILE A 259 6.01 -21.02 14.77
CA ILE A 259 4.83 -21.73 14.25
C ILE A 259 4.72 -23.18 14.75
N SER A 260 5.48 -23.54 15.82
CA SER A 260 5.36 -24.85 16.47
C SER A 260 3.93 -25.09 16.94
N GLU A 261 3.55 -26.37 16.97
CA GLU A 261 2.20 -26.77 17.39
C GLU A 261 1.89 -26.32 18.82
N GLU A 262 2.87 -26.38 19.70
CA GLU A 262 2.75 -25.96 21.08
C GLU A 262 2.42 -24.44 21.18
N ASN A 263 3.17 -23.60 20.46
CA ASN A 263 2.96 -22.16 20.44
C ASN A 263 1.60 -21.79 19.83
N ILE A 264 1.23 -22.41 18.70
CA ILE A 264 -0.07 -22.20 18.05
C ILE A 264 -1.22 -22.58 18.98
N VAL A 265 -1.19 -23.76 19.58
CA VAL A 265 -2.27 -24.25 20.50
C VAL A 265 -2.39 -23.32 21.71
N LYS A 266 -1.27 -22.90 22.30
CA LYS A 266 -1.25 -21.95 23.41
C LYS A 266 -2.02 -20.69 23.06
N TYR A 267 -1.61 -19.99 22.00
CA TYR A 267 -2.21 -18.70 21.66
C TYR A 267 -3.61 -18.82 21.07
N LYS A 268 -3.90 -19.89 20.32
CA LYS A 268 -5.26 -20.18 19.89
C LYS A 268 -6.22 -20.29 21.07
N SER A 269 -5.85 -21.00 22.11
CA SER A 269 -6.68 -21.17 23.32
C SER A 269 -6.99 -19.82 24.00
N LEU A 270 -6.01 -18.89 24.00
CA LEU A 270 -6.18 -17.55 24.55
C LEU A 270 -7.05 -16.66 23.65
N VAL A 271 -6.92 -16.78 22.34
CA VAL A 271 -7.80 -16.11 21.36
C VAL A 271 -9.23 -16.55 21.53
N ASP A 272 -9.46 -17.86 21.62
CA ASP A 272 -10.81 -18.41 21.81
C ASP A 272 -11.42 -17.95 23.15
N TYR A 273 -10.61 -17.90 24.22
CA TYR A 273 -11.04 -17.35 25.50
C TYR A 273 -11.40 -15.87 25.41
N ALA A 274 -10.59 -15.06 24.75
CA ALA A 274 -10.83 -13.62 24.56
C ALA A 274 -12.13 -13.38 23.77
N ARG A 275 -12.33 -14.09 22.68
CA ARG A 275 -13.54 -13.98 21.84
C ARG A 275 -14.81 -14.31 22.61
N ASN A 276 -14.77 -15.32 23.48
CA ASN A 276 -15.90 -15.66 24.35
C ASN A 276 -16.23 -14.53 25.35
N LYS A 277 -15.29 -13.63 25.60
CA LYS A 277 -15.47 -12.41 26.42
C LYS A 277 -15.78 -11.16 25.58
N GLY A 278 -15.83 -11.27 24.26
CA GLY A 278 -16.02 -10.15 23.36
C GLY A 278 -14.76 -9.27 23.17
N VAL A 279 -13.58 -9.82 23.47
CA VAL A 279 -12.29 -9.14 23.31
C VAL A 279 -11.50 -9.87 22.22
N GLU A 280 -10.77 -9.13 21.39
CA GLU A 280 -9.83 -9.69 20.42
C GLU A 280 -8.39 -9.65 20.96
N LEU A 281 -7.52 -10.51 20.42
CA LEU A 281 -6.08 -10.45 20.68
C LEU A 281 -5.30 -10.02 19.47
N GLY A 282 -4.25 -9.24 19.72
CA GLY A 282 -3.20 -8.91 18.78
C GLY A 282 -1.82 -9.19 19.37
N CYS A 283 -0.79 -9.15 18.55
CA CYS A 283 0.59 -9.30 19.03
C CYS A 283 1.56 -8.45 18.21
N TYR A 284 2.73 -8.25 18.81
CA TYR A 284 3.86 -7.53 18.26
C TYR A 284 4.90 -8.48 17.68
N SER A 285 5.52 -8.07 16.57
CA SER A 285 6.78 -8.64 16.08
C SER A 285 7.67 -7.53 15.50
N LEU A 286 8.97 -7.61 15.76
CA LEU A 286 9.94 -6.64 15.26
C LEU A 286 10.43 -7.05 13.87
N LEU A 287 10.02 -6.30 12.85
CA LEU A 287 10.36 -6.58 11.46
C LEU A 287 11.80 -6.19 11.12
N SER A 288 12.25 -5.03 11.56
CA SER A 288 13.59 -4.49 11.25
C SER A 288 14.28 -3.98 12.52
N SER A 289 15.39 -3.26 12.40
CA SER A 289 16.16 -2.76 13.54
C SER A 289 16.70 -3.86 14.46
N ARG A 290 16.99 -5.03 13.89
CA ARG A 290 17.56 -6.18 14.61
C ARG A 290 18.54 -6.93 13.73
N TRP A 291 19.51 -7.57 14.36
CA TRP A 291 20.41 -8.50 13.70
C TRP A 291 19.82 -9.92 13.71
N ILE A 292 19.82 -10.59 12.58
CA ILE A 292 19.45 -12.01 12.44
C ILE A 292 20.69 -12.84 12.17
N SER A 293 21.34 -12.60 11.04
CA SER A 293 22.64 -13.17 10.71
C SER A 293 23.36 -12.27 9.71
N ASP A 294 24.63 -12.52 9.53
CA ASP A 294 25.44 -11.75 8.60
C ASP A 294 25.04 -11.94 7.13
N GLU A 295 24.47 -13.09 6.80
CA GLU A 295 24.07 -13.45 5.42
C GLU A 295 22.82 -12.70 4.97
N VAL A 296 21.93 -12.36 5.88
CA VAL A 296 20.67 -11.71 5.59
C VAL A 296 20.62 -10.24 5.98
N ASP A 297 21.69 -9.70 6.61
CA ASP A 297 21.74 -8.29 6.96
C ASP A 297 21.84 -7.42 5.70
N VAL A 298 21.21 -6.25 5.70
CA VAL A 298 21.25 -5.31 4.58
C VAL A 298 22.67 -4.82 4.30
N ILE A 299 22.97 -4.57 3.04
CA ILE A 299 24.21 -3.95 2.59
C ILE A 299 23.95 -2.48 2.31
N ASN A 300 24.64 -1.62 3.01
CA ASN A 300 24.56 -0.19 2.83
C ASN A 300 25.08 0.21 1.43
N PRO A 301 24.24 0.79 0.56
CA PRO A 301 24.63 1.10 -0.83
C PRO A 301 25.73 2.16 -0.95
N LYS A 302 25.94 2.98 0.07
CA LYS A 302 26.99 4.01 0.07
C LYS A 302 28.34 3.47 0.47
N THR A 303 28.39 2.50 1.35
CA THR A 303 29.64 2.01 1.94
C THR A 303 30.02 0.61 1.48
N GLY A 304 29.07 -0.14 0.91
CA GLY A 304 29.24 -1.56 0.57
C GLY A 304 29.39 -2.48 1.79
N LYS A 305 29.16 -1.96 3.00
CA LYS A 305 29.29 -2.71 4.26
C LYS A 305 27.94 -3.13 4.79
N ARG A 306 27.93 -4.17 5.59
CA ARG A 306 26.74 -4.62 6.34
C ARG A 306 26.22 -3.53 7.27
N GLY A 307 24.92 -3.60 7.51
CA GLY A 307 24.18 -2.64 8.31
C GLY A 307 23.52 -1.57 7.48
N GLY A 308 22.32 -1.20 7.88
CA GLY A 308 21.52 -0.18 7.20
C GLY A 308 22.05 1.23 7.41
N MET A 309 21.57 2.14 6.60
CA MET A 309 21.90 3.56 6.72
C MET A 309 21.19 4.23 7.90
N ARG A 310 20.10 3.67 8.37
CA ARG A 310 19.20 4.29 9.33
C ARG A 310 19.15 3.55 10.67
N PHE A 311 18.96 2.22 10.64
CA PHE A 311 18.67 1.42 11.82
C PHE A 311 19.83 0.53 12.27
N GLY A 312 21.00 0.63 11.68
CA GLY A 312 22.10 -0.30 11.93
C GLY A 312 21.82 -1.66 11.31
N SER A 313 21.91 -2.74 12.10
CA SER A 313 21.55 -4.07 11.60
C SER A 313 20.05 -4.16 11.33
N ALA A 314 19.70 -4.58 10.14
CA ALA A 314 18.33 -4.83 9.72
C ALA A 314 18.31 -5.95 8.67
N PRO A 315 17.46 -6.97 8.82
CA PRO A 315 17.41 -8.04 7.81
C PRO A 315 16.83 -7.54 6.50
N CYS A 316 17.38 -7.98 5.39
CA CYS A 316 16.86 -7.69 4.06
C CYS A 316 15.57 -8.49 3.82
N LEU A 317 14.47 -7.80 3.54
CA LEU A 317 13.17 -8.45 3.34
C LEU A 317 13.07 -9.23 2.02
N CYS A 318 14.00 -9.01 1.08
CA CYS A 318 14.11 -9.78 -0.15
C CYS A 318 14.99 -11.03 0.00
N SER A 319 15.57 -11.28 1.18
CA SER A 319 16.31 -12.50 1.48
C SER A 319 15.37 -13.67 1.79
N ASP A 320 15.89 -14.90 1.78
CA ASP A 320 15.14 -16.10 2.19
C ASP A 320 14.52 -15.94 3.59
N TRP A 321 15.24 -15.29 4.50
CA TRP A 321 14.70 -14.97 5.82
C TRP A 321 13.44 -14.10 5.73
N GLY A 322 13.40 -13.09 4.84
CA GLY A 322 12.24 -12.23 4.68
C GLY A 322 11.01 -13.01 4.23
N TYR A 323 11.17 -13.93 3.29
CA TYR A 323 10.08 -14.81 2.84
C TYR A 323 9.61 -15.74 3.96
N GLU A 324 10.53 -16.34 4.72
CA GLU A 324 10.20 -17.19 5.87
C GLU A 324 9.50 -16.40 6.97
N TYR A 325 9.97 -15.19 7.27
CA TYR A 325 9.36 -14.31 8.26
C TYR A 325 7.88 -14.04 7.94
N PHE A 326 7.59 -13.59 6.73
CA PHE A 326 6.20 -13.34 6.32
C PHE A 326 5.36 -14.60 6.30
N HIS A 327 5.93 -15.73 5.88
CA HIS A 327 5.25 -17.02 5.93
C HIS A 327 4.90 -17.44 7.36
N HIS A 328 5.82 -17.29 8.30
CA HIS A 328 5.61 -17.62 9.71
C HIS A 328 4.55 -16.70 10.35
N ILE A 329 4.70 -15.39 10.19
CA ILE A 329 3.72 -14.42 10.72
C ILE A 329 2.32 -14.73 10.17
N ARG A 330 2.18 -14.91 8.86
CA ARG A 330 0.91 -15.26 8.23
C ARG A 330 0.32 -16.56 8.83
N THR A 331 1.13 -17.61 8.91
CA THR A 331 0.73 -18.92 9.45
C THR A 331 0.29 -18.79 10.91
N PHE A 332 1.03 -18.04 11.72
CA PHE A 332 0.69 -17.81 13.11
C PHE A 332 -0.67 -17.11 13.24
N PHE A 333 -0.90 -16.05 12.49
CA PHE A 333 -2.18 -15.32 12.52
C PHE A 333 -3.36 -16.16 12.01
N GLU A 334 -3.20 -16.88 10.90
CA GLU A 334 -4.24 -17.74 10.34
C GLU A 334 -4.61 -18.87 11.30
N ARG A 335 -3.63 -19.51 11.94
CA ARG A 335 -3.85 -20.66 12.82
C ARG A 335 -4.33 -20.28 14.22
N THR A 336 -3.82 -19.18 14.79
CA THR A 336 -4.25 -18.70 16.11
C THR A 336 -5.54 -17.91 16.04
N GLY A 337 -5.76 -17.19 14.92
CA GLY A 337 -6.87 -16.29 14.75
C GLY A 337 -6.65 -14.91 15.38
N MET A 338 -5.43 -14.50 15.74
CA MET A 338 -5.15 -13.13 16.16
C MET A 338 -5.58 -12.11 15.13
N ARG A 339 -5.89 -10.88 15.56
CA ARG A 339 -6.53 -9.87 14.72
C ARG A 339 -5.72 -8.61 14.46
N CYS A 340 -4.70 -8.37 15.24
CA CYS A 340 -3.84 -7.21 15.08
C CYS A 340 -2.38 -7.62 15.08
N PHE A 341 -1.68 -7.26 14.02
CA PHE A 341 -0.24 -7.32 13.94
C PHE A 341 0.32 -5.92 14.23
N GLU A 342 1.07 -5.81 15.31
CA GLU A 342 1.75 -4.58 15.69
C GLU A 342 3.26 -4.71 15.42
N HIS A 343 3.87 -3.66 14.88
CA HIS A 343 5.31 -3.52 14.73
C HIS A 343 5.75 -2.07 14.86
N ASP A 344 7.02 -1.83 15.14
CA ASP A 344 7.57 -0.48 15.23
C ASP A 344 7.64 0.21 13.90
N GLY A 345 6.63 1.04 13.66
CA GLY A 345 6.56 1.86 12.48
C GLY A 345 6.43 1.08 11.17
N SER A 346 5.79 1.69 10.23
CA SER A 346 5.69 1.23 8.86
C SER A 346 6.83 1.78 8.01
N TYR A 347 8.04 1.79 8.55
CA TYR A 347 9.18 2.23 7.74
C TYR A 347 9.48 1.18 6.66
N PRO A 348 9.90 1.62 5.47
CA PRO A 348 10.15 0.75 4.33
C PRO A 348 11.37 -0.18 4.52
N GLY A 349 11.95 -0.20 5.72
CA GLY A 349 13.23 -0.83 5.97
C GLY A 349 14.40 0.01 5.44
N ASP A 350 15.59 -0.56 5.52
CA ASP A 350 16.78 0.05 4.94
C ASP A 350 16.95 -0.36 3.48
N VAL A 351 17.44 0.57 2.67
CA VAL A 351 17.84 0.26 1.28
C VAL A 351 19.00 -0.73 1.32
N CYS A 352 18.89 -1.81 0.55
CA CYS A 352 19.88 -2.88 0.50
C CYS A 352 20.51 -2.99 -0.89
N ALA A 353 21.83 -3.01 -0.93
CA ALA A 353 22.62 -3.24 -2.16
C ALA A 353 23.10 -4.69 -2.30
N SER A 354 22.50 -5.63 -1.59
CA SER A 354 22.80 -7.06 -1.78
C SER A 354 22.18 -7.59 -3.07
N THR A 355 22.62 -8.77 -3.46
CA THR A 355 22.15 -9.48 -4.66
C THR A 355 21.30 -10.71 -4.31
N HIS A 356 20.88 -10.84 -3.06
CA HIS A 356 20.01 -11.95 -2.64
C HIS A 356 18.54 -11.66 -2.85
#